data_3c0b47a8bc8ded957bd86b6df41d9a49
#
_entry.id   3c0b47a8bc8ded957bd86b6df41d9a49
#
_cell.length_a   1.000
_cell.length_b   1.000
_cell.length_c   1.000
_cell.angle_alpha   90.00
_cell.angle_beta   90.00
_cell.angle_gamma   90.00
#
_symmetry.space_group_name_H-M   'P 1'
#
loop_
_entity.id
_entity.type
_entity.pdbx_description
1 polymer ?
#
loop_
_entity_poly.entity_id
_entity_poly.type
_entity_poly.pdbx_seq_one_letter_code
_entity_poly.pdbx_strand_id
1 'polypeptide(L)'
;MSDPLLDKEWFILAPESLLTNAAEREEGEEENIEQTLDALVLGLHEMLANEWVGESYLAIHYPIKPVKSLLKTMLSLRETIMVGRTYHVSSYIHMPWKLRLEGLLHKIPAEEKAFFLEQVLGGIDHVLDTETQTTLEQFFGLDCNVSETAKKLYIHRNTLLYRLDKFKQETSLDVRNFHHAVLVKIALLLYKVTNRK
;
A
#
# COMPACT_ATOMS: atom_id res chain seq x y z
N MET A 1 -21.93 17.88 -0.72
CA MET A 1 -20.49 17.95 -1.04
C MET A 1 -20.27 17.01 -2.20
N SER A 2 -20.03 17.53 -3.39
CA SER A 2 -19.70 16.73 -4.57
C SER A 2 -18.35 16.07 -4.33
N ASP A 3 -18.27 14.76 -4.53
CA ASP A 3 -17.04 13.99 -4.44
C ASP A 3 -16.07 14.50 -5.53
N PRO A 4 -14.90 15.06 -5.19
CA PRO A 4 -13.97 15.61 -6.19
C PRO A 4 -13.38 14.55 -7.14
N LEU A 5 -13.67 13.26 -6.91
CA LEU A 5 -13.24 12.15 -7.77
C LEU A 5 -14.10 12.01 -9.05
N LEU A 6 -15.31 12.58 -9.10
CA LEU A 6 -16.26 12.34 -10.19
C LEU A 6 -15.95 13.13 -11.48
N ASP A 7 -15.18 14.21 -11.41
CA ASP A 7 -15.06 15.12 -12.58
C ASP A 7 -14.00 14.70 -13.62
N LYS A 8 -13.13 13.69 -13.34
CA LYS A 8 -12.04 13.29 -14.25
C LYS A 8 -11.64 11.81 -14.09
N GLU A 9 -12.61 10.90 -14.16
CA GLU A 9 -12.32 9.46 -14.18
C GLU A 9 -12.35 8.91 -15.60
N TRP A 10 -11.36 8.09 -15.94
CA TRP A 10 -11.28 7.40 -17.22
C TRP A 10 -11.16 5.91 -17.00
N PHE A 11 -11.97 5.13 -17.69
CA PHE A 11 -11.86 3.68 -17.73
C PHE A 11 -11.32 3.25 -19.09
N ILE A 12 -10.14 2.68 -19.10
CA ILE A 12 -9.49 2.18 -20.30
C ILE A 12 -9.69 0.67 -20.36
N LEU A 13 -10.33 0.21 -21.43
CA LEU A 13 -10.46 -1.22 -21.74
C LEU A 13 -9.39 -1.58 -22.77
N ALA A 14 -8.49 -2.46 -22.38
CA ALA A 14 -7.41 -2.94 -23.23
C ALA A 14 -7.63 -4.41 -23.61
N PRO A 15 -7.33 -4.82 -24.85
CA PRO A 15 -7.42 -6.21 -25.25
C PRO A 15 -6.33 -7.05 -24.54
N GLU A 16 -6.65 -8.31 -24.25
CA GLU A 16 -5.73 -9.25 -23.59
C GLU A 16 -4.44 -9.47 -24.38
N SER A 17 -4.49 -9.29 -25.71
CA SER A 17 -3.32 -9.36 -26.59
C SER A 17 -2.18 -8.40 -26.22
N LEU A 18 -2.46 -7.31 -25.50
CA LEU A 18 -1.40 -6.44 -24.99
C LEU A 18 -0.56 -7.11 -23.88
N LEU A 19 -1.10 -8.12 -23.20
CA LEU A 19 -0.36 -8.90 -22.21
C LEU A 19 0.48 -10.00 -22.88
N THR A 20 -0.04 -10.60 -23.95
CA THR A 20 0.65 -11.67 -24.68
C THR A 20 1.80 -11.17 -25.54
N ASN A 21 1.70 -9.98 -26.12
CA ASN A 21 2.80 -9.38 -26.90
C ASN A 21 4.02 -8.98 -26.05
N ALA A 22 3.84 -8.82 -24.74
CA ALA A 22 4.95 -8.65 -23.79
C ALA A 22 5.63 -9.99 -23.46
N ALA A 23 4.91 -11.11 -23.57
CA ALA A 23 5.36 -12.47 -23.21
C ALA A 23 6.11 -13.21 -24.33
N GLU A 24 6.18 -12.71 -25.57
CA GLU A 24 6.95 -13.32 -26.66
C GLU A 24 8.50 -13.17 -26.51
N ARG A 25 8.95 -12.71 -25.33
CA ARG A 25 10.37 -12.62 -24.98
C ARG A 25 10.78 -13.83 -24.14
N GLU A 26 11.30 -14.85 -24.84
CA GLU A 26 11.98 -16.04 -24.30
C GLU A 26 11.08 -17.15 -23.73
N GLU A 27 11.06 -18.29 -24.44
CA GLU A 27 10.54 -19.58 -23.99
C GLU A 27 11.30 -20.02 -22.73
N GLY A 28 10.65 -19.98 -21.55
CA GLY A 28 11.21 -20.62 -20.36
C GLY A 28 10.81 -20.11 -18.98
N GLU A 29 10.25 -18.91 -18.86
CA GLU A 29 9.77 -18.43 -17.56
C GLU A 29 8.24 -18.28 -17.57
N GLU A 30 7.56 -18.90 -16.60
CA GLU A 30 6.17 -18.58 -16.26
C GLU A 30 6.14 -17.11 -15.81
N GLU A 31 5.98 -16.21 -16.75
CA GLU A 31 5.92 -14.78 -16.48
C GLU A 31 4.70 -14.52 -15.60
N ASN A 32 4.96 -14.09 -14.38
CA ASN A 32 3.91 -13.78 -13.44
C ASN A 32 3.07 -12.62 -13.98
N ILE A 33 1.81 -12.88 -14.31
CA ILE A 33 0.87 -11.89 -14.85
C ILE A 33 0.85 -10.60 -14.04
N GLU A 34 1.14 -10.67 -12.74
CA GLU A 34 1.24 -9.47 -11.87
C GLU A 34 2.42 -8.60 -12.29
N GLN A 35 3.56 -9.18 -12.64
CA GLN A 35 4.75 -8.42 -13.09
C GLN A 35 4.48 -7.72 -14.42
N THR A 36 3.82 -8.41 -15.35
CA THR A 36 3.42 -7.82 -16.64
C THR A 36 2.45 -6.66 -16.43
N LEU A 37 1.46 -6.81 -15.56
CA LEU A 37 0.52 -5.74 -15.23
C LEU A 37 1.20 -4.57 -14.50
N ASP A 38 2.16 -4.86 -13.61
CA ASP A 38 2.97 -3.86 -12.93
C ASP A 38 3.77 -3.01 -13.95
N ALA A 39 4.46 -3.65 -14.89
CA ALA A 39 5.23 -2.99 -15.93
C ALA A 39 4.34 -2.14 -16.85
N LEU A 40 3.19 -2.66 -17.25
CA LEU A 40 2.25 -1.97 -18.13
C LEU A 40 1.68 -0.71 -17.47
N VAL A 41 1.24 -0.80 -16.20
CA VAL A 41 0.68 0.37 -15.51
C VAL A 41 1.76 1.41 -15.17
N LEU A 42 2.99 0.98 -14.91
CA LEU A 42 4.11 1.89 -14.70
C LEU A 42 4.43 2.68 -15.98
N GLY A 43 4.54 2.01 -17.13
CA GLY A 43 4.74 2.68 -18.41
C GLY A 43 3.61 3.65 -18.77
N LEU A 44 2.36 3.28 -18.48
CA LEU A 44 1.22 4.19 -18.65
C LEU A 44 1.32 5.41 -17.73
N HIS A 45 1.72 5.21 -16.47
CA HIS A 45 1.90 6.32 -15.53
C HIS A 45 3.00 7.27 -15.98
N GLU A 46 4.14 6.75 -16.43
CA GLU A 46 5.25 7.57 -16.97
C GLU A 46 4.82 8.38 -18.20
N MET A 47 4.07 7.75 -19.10
CA MET A 47 3.52 8.45 -20.28
C MET A 47 2.59 9.59 -19.85
N LEU A 48 1.67 9.34 -18.92
CA LEU A 48 0.74 10.36 -18.42
C LEU A 48 1.47 11.47 -17.67
N ALA A 49 2.49 11.16 -16.88
CA ALA A 49 3.26 12.15 -16.14
C ALA A 49 4.05 13.10 -17.08
N ASN A 50 4.43 12.65 -18.29
CA ASN A 50 5.11 13.45 -19.28
C ASN A 50 4.15 14.34 -20.10
N GLU A 51 2.94 13.87 -20.38
CA GLU A 51 1.98 14.52 -21.27
C GLU A 51 0.93 15.35 -20.53
N TRP A 52 0.71 15.08 -19.24
CA TRP A 52 -0.39 15.65 -18.47
C TRP A 52 0.12 16.51 -17.30
N VAL A 53 -0.40 17.72 -17.20
CA VAL A 53 -0.11 18.60 -16.06
C VAL A 53 -1.08 18.26 -14.91
N GLY A 54 -0.58 17.60 -13.86
CA GLY A 54 -1.34 17.28 -12.67
C GLY A 54 -1.07 15.85 -12.12
N GLU A 55 -1.62 15.58 -10.96
CA GLU A 55 -1.52 14.24 -10.35
C GLU A 55 -2.53 13.29 -11.02
N SER A 56 -2.05 12.13 -11.45
CA SER A 56 -2.88 11.05 -11.98
C SER A 56 -2.71 9.79 -11.16
N TYR A 57 -3.83 9.21 -10.71
CA TYR A 57 -3.85 7.96 -9.95
C TYR A 57 -4.36 6.84 -10.85
N LEU A 58 -3.62 5.75 -10.90
CA LEU A 58 -3.94 4.61 -11.74
C LEU A 58 -4.24 3.37 -10.91
N ALA A 59 -5.20 2.59 -11.39
CA ALA A 59 -5.42 1.23 -10.90
C ALA A 59 -5.64 0.29 -12.09
N ILE A 60 -5.12 -0.92 -11.98
CA ILE A 60 -5.26 -1.96 -12.99
C ILE A 60 -5.87 -3.22 -12.37
N HIS A 61 -6.59 -3.99 -13.17
CA HIS A 61 -7.21 -5.25 -12.76
C HIS A 61 -6.74 -6.38 -13.65
N TYR A 62 -6.77 -7.60 -13.15
CA TYR A 62 -6.57 -8.80 -13.98
C TYR A 62 -7.53 -8.83 -15.17
N PRO A 63 -7.20 -9.53 -16.26
CA PRO A 63 -8.12 -9.75 -17.37
C PRO A 63 -9.46 -10.30 -16.88
N ILE A 64 -10.55 -9.75 -17.42
CA ILE A 64 -11.91 -10.12 -17.05
C ILE A 64 -12.74 -10.46 -18.30
N LYS A 65 -13.80 -11.24 -18.11
CA LYS A 65 -14.84 -11.40 -19.13
C LYS A 65 -15.86 -10.28 -18.99
N PRO A 66 -15.89 -9.27 -19.89
CA PRO A 66 -16.62 -8.01 -19.68
C PRO A 66 -18.11 -8.20 -19.39
N VAL A 67 -18.75 -9.14 -20.07
CA VAL A 67 -20.20 -9.36 -20.02
C VAL A 67 -20.76 -9.63 -18.61
N LYS A 68 -19.94 -10.21 -17.72
CA LYS A 68 -20.39 -10.64 -16.38
C LYS A 68 -19.86 -9.78 -15.22
N SER A 69 -18.80 -9.03 -15.44
CA SER A 69 -18.03 -8.45 -14.33
C SER A 69 -17.58 -7.00 -14.51
N LEU A 70 -17.86 -6.36 -15.64
CA LEU A 70 -17.36 -5.03 -15.95
C LEU A 70 -17.70 -4.00 -14.86
N LEU A 71 -18.98 -3.85 -14.52
CA LEU A 71 -19.41 -2.88 -13.51
C LEU A 71 -18.76 -3.16 -12.13
N LYS A 72 -18.72 -4.43 -11.73
CA LYS A 72 -18.09 -4.83 -10.46
C LYS A 72 -16.60 -4.48 -10.45
N THR A 73 -15.91 -4.71 -11.56
CA THR A 73 -14.49 -4.39 -11.71
C THR A 73 -14.25 -2.87 -11.68
N MET A 74 -15.08 -2.09 -12.37
CA MET A 74 -14.99 -0.62 -12.33
C MET A 74 -15.16 -0.10 -10.91
N LEU A 75 -16.16 -0.59 -10.16
CA LEU A 75 -16.36 -0.21 -8.76
C LEU A 75 -15.17 -0.63 -7.87
N SER A 76 -14.62 -1.82 -8.10
CA SER A 76 -13.44 -2.30 -7.39
C SER A 76 -12.20 -1.44 -7.66
N LEU A 77 -11.98 -0.99 -8.90
CA LEU A 77 -10.86 -0.11 -9.26
C LEU A 77 -11.01 1.28 -8.60
N ARG A 78 -12.22 1.83 -8.56
CA ARG A 78 -12.49 3.09 -7.82
C ARG A 78 -12.19 2.93 -6.33
N GLU A 79 -12.68 1.86 -5.70
CA GLU A 79 -12.37 1.54 -4.30
C GLU A 79 -10.86 1.39 -4.09
N THR A 80 -10.16 0.74 -5.03
CA THR A 80 -8.70 0.55 -4.98
C THR A 80 -7.95 1.90 -4.98
N ILE A 81 -8.31 2.83 -5.87
CA ILE A 81 -7.70 4.18 -5.90
C ILE A 81 -8.00 4.92 -4.59
N MET A 82 -9.24 4.88 -4.11
CA MET A 82 -9.64 5.54 -2.86
C MET A 82 -8.85 4.98 -1.66
N VAL A 83 -8.77 3.66 -1.52
CA VAL A 83 -8.00 2.99 -0.47
C VAL A 83 -6.51 3.30 -0.61
N GLY A 84 -5.96 3.21 -1.82
CA GLY A 84 -4.55 3.51 -2.08
C GLY A 84 -4.18 4.94 -1.68
N ARG A 85 -4.95 5.92 -2.11
CA ARG A 85 -4.75 7.33 -1.70
C ARG A 85 -4.89 7.54 -0.20
N THR A 86 -5.70 6.75 0.46
CA THR A 86 -5.93 6.84 1.90
C THR A 86 -4.74 6.30 2.69
N TYR A 87 -4.17 5.18 2.31
CA TYR A 87 -3.12 4.48 3.06
C TYR A 87 -1.70 4.71 2.52
N HIS A 88 -1.56 4.96 1.22
CA HIS A 88 -0.28 5.11 0.51
C HIS A 88 -0.23 6.42 -0.28
N VAL A 89 -0.17 7.54 0.43
CA VAL A 89 -0.30 8.91 -0.13
C VAL A 89 0.72 9.24 -1.21
N SER A 90 1.93 8.71 -1.08
CA SER A 90 3.04 8.96 -2.03
C SER A 90 3.02 8.06 -3.26
N SER A 91 2.07 7.13 -3.34
CA SER A 91 1.94 6.22 -4.50
C SER A 91 0.82 6.68 -5.42
N TYR A 92 1.10 6.68 -6.71
CA TYR A 92 0.13 7.02 -7.76
C TYR A 92 -0.44 5.78 -8.46
N ILE A 93 0.13 4.61 -8.22
CA ILE A 93 -0.27 3.35 -8.83
C ILE A 93 -0.78 2.41 -7.74
N HIS A 94 -2.00 1.91 -7.90
CA HIS A 94 -2.66 1.07 -6.93
C HIS A 94 -3.24 -0.19 -7.58
N MET A 95 -3.01 -1.34 -6.94
CA MET A 95 -3.45 -2.63 -7.43
C MET A 95 -4.30 -3.34 -6.39
N PRO A 96 -5.48 -3.87 -6.76
CA PRO A 96 -6.39 -4.51 -5.81
C PRO A 96 -5.72 -5.62 -4.99
N TRP A 97 -4.86 -6.41 -5.64
CA TRP A 97 -4.18 -7.53 -4.96
C TRP A 97 -3.09 -7.11 -3.98
N LYS A 98 -2.53 -5.90 -4.14
CA LYS A 98 -1.53 -5.34 -3.21
C LYS A 98 -2.17 -4.59 -2.02
N LEU A 99 -3.46 -4.27 -2.11
CA LEU A 99 -4.19 -3.48 -1.10
C LEU A 99 -5.27 -4.29 -0.36
N ARG A 100 -5.09 -5.63 -0.28
CA ARG A 100 -6.11 -6.50 0.35
C ARG A 100 -6.30 -6.20 1.83
N LEU A 101 -5.21 -5.95 2.55
CA LEU A 101 -5.27 -5.62 3.98
C LEU A 101 -5.87 -4.23 4.20
N GLU A 102 -5.40 -3.24 3.46
CA GLU A 102 -5.90 -1.86 3.52
C GLU A 102 -7.39 -1.79 3.17
N GLY A 103 -7.82 -2.53 2.14
CA GLY A 103 -9.23 -2.63 1.75
C GLY A 103 -10.11 -3.25 2.83
N LEU A 104 -9.60 -4.23 3.58
CA LEU A 104 -10.28 -4.79 4.73
C LEU A 104 -10.37 -3.77 5.87
N LEU A 105 -9.25 -3.14 6.21
CA LEU A 105 -9.18 -2.15 7.29
C LEU A 105 -10.00 -0.89 6.98
N HIS A 106 -10.15 -0.54 5.71
CA HIS A 106 -10.94 0.62 5.28
C HIS A 106 -12.42 0.48 5.67
N LYS A 107 -12.95 -0.75 5.64
CA LYS A 107 -14.35 -1.06 5.97
C LYS A 107 -14.67 -1.05 7.47
N ILE A 108 -13.66 -1.02 8.33
CA ILE A 108 -13.85 -0.96 9.78
C ILE A 108 -14.35 0.43 10.17
N PRO A 109 -15.37 0.56 11.04
CA PRO A 109 -15.83 1.84 11.55
C PRO A 109 -14.72 2.63 12.28
N ALA A 110 -14.81 3.96 12.25
CA ALA A 110 -13.79 4.83 12.85
C ALA A 110 -13.61 4.60 14.35
N GLU A 111 -14.70 4.35 15.06
CA GLU A 111 -14.71 4.05 16.50
C GLU A 111 -13.92 2.78 16.83
N GLU A 112 -14.14 1.72 16.06
CA GLU A 112 -13.43 0.45 16.22
C GLU A 112 -11.92 0.58 15.89
N LYS A 113 -11.58 1.40 14.90
CA LYS A 113 -10.18 1.73 14.58
C LYS A 113 -9.50 2.44 15.74
N ALA A 114 -10.16 3.45 16.31
CA ALA A 114 -9.65 4.20 17.46
C ALA A 114 -9.49 3.31 18.69
N PHE A 115 -10.48 2.47 18.96
CA PHE A 115 -10.42 1.50 20.07
C PHE A 115 -9.26 0.52 19.91
N PHE A 116 -9.07 -0.03 18.71
CA PHE A 116 -7.92 -0.92 18.46
C PHE A 116 -6.57 -0.22 18.66
N LEU A 117 -6.44 1.02 18.18
CA LEU A 117 -5.22 1.81 18.37
C LEU A 117 -4.91 2.04 19.85
N GLU A 118 -5.92 2.37 20.64
CA GLU A 118 -5.79 2.54 22.09
C GLU A 118 -5.35 1.24 22.77
N GLN A 119 -5.94 0.11 22.41
CA GLN A 119 -5.57 -1.21 22.96
C GLN A 119 -4.14 -1.63 22.62
N VAL A 120 -3.67 -1.33 21.42
CA VAL A 120 -2.34 -1.77 20.94
C VAL A 120 -1.24 -0.79 21.34
N LEU A 121 -1.51 0.50 21.27
CA LEU A 121 -0.51 1.54 21.54
C LEU A 121 -0.63 2.19 22.93
N GLY A 122 -1.65 1.81 23.72
CA GLY A 122 -1.81 2.27 25.10
C GLY A 122 -2.06 3.77 25.25
N GLY A 123 -2.68 4.43 24.25
CA GLY A 123 -2.94 5.88 24.29
C GLY A 123 -1.67 6.74 24.23
N ILE A 124 -0.53 6.18 23.88
CA ILE A 124 0.75 6.87 23.80
C ILE A 124 0.87 7.56 22.44
N ASP A 125 0.33 8.77 22.30
CA ASP A 125 0.37 9.57 21.05
C ASP A 125 1.81 9.83 20.54
N HIS A 126 2.82 9.70 21.42
CA HIS A 126 4.20 9.99 21.10
C HIS A 126 5.01 8.79 20.56
N VAL A 127 4.47 7.55 20.67
CA VAL A 127 5.18 6.33 20.25
C VAL A 127 5.36 6.25 18.74
N LEU A 128 4.40 6.76 18.00
CA LEU A 128 4.44 6.81 16.54
C LEU A 128 4.83 8.20 16.03
N ASP A 129 5.96 8.73 16.48
CA ASP A 129 6.56 9.89 15.85
C ASP A 129 7.02 9.56 14.40
N THR A 130 7.34 10.58 13.61
CA THR A 130 7.71 10.42 12.19
C THR A 130 8.91 9.49 12.02
N GLU A 131 9.87 9.51 12.94
CA GLU A 131 11.05 8.65 12.88
C GLU A 131 10.68 7.18 13.11
N THR A 132 9.87 6.90 14.13
CA THR A 132 9.38 5.57 14.46
C THR A 132 8.49 5.02 13.35
N GLN A 133 7.56 5.82 12.82
CA GLN A 133 6.74 5.42 11.68
C GLN A 133 7.60 5.01 10.49
N THR A 134 8.53 5.87 10.06
CA THR A 134 9.44 5.59 8.94
C THR A 134 10.27 4.33 9.19
N THR A 135 10.77 4.16 10.41
CA THR A 135 11.56 2.99 10.79
C THR A 135 10.74 1.70 10.68
N LEU A 136 9.53 1.69 11.24
CA LEU A 136 8.64 0.53 11.22
C LEU A 136 8.14 0.21 9.80
N GLU A 137 7.82 1.21 9.00
CA GLU A 137 7.41 1.03 7.60
C GLU A 137 8.49 0.36 6.77
N GLN A 138 9.73 0.85 6.86
CA GLN A 138 10.85 0.24 6.17
C GLN A 138 11.15 -1.17 6.70
N PHE A 139 11.05 -1.37 8.02
CA PHE A 139 11.29 -2.66 8.64
C PHE A 139 10.28 -3.72 8.17
N PHE A 140 8.98 -3.38 8.16
CA PHE A 140 7.94 -4.29 7.65
C PHE A 140 7.97 -4.45 6.13
N GLY A 141 8.35 -3.41 5.39
CA GLY A 141 8.48 -3.45 3.93
C GLY A 141 9.66 -4.30 3.43
N LEU A 142 10.63 -4.60 4.33
CA LEU A 142 11.80 -5.43 4.08
C LEU A 142 11.74 -6.74 4.89
N ASP A 143 10.55 -7.27 5.10
CA ASP A 143 10.30 -8.57 5.76
C ASP A 143 10.97 -8.71 7.12
N CYS A 144 10.99 -7.62 7.89
CA CYS A 144 11.64 -7.54 9.21
C CYS A 144 13.15 -7.80 9.17
N ASN A 145 13.81 -7.58 8.04
CA ASN A 145 15.24 -7.77 7.88
C ASN A 145 16.01 -6.57 8.43
N VAL A 146 16.63 -6.73 9.59
CA VAL A 146 17.39 -5.66 10.28
C VAL A 146 18.51 -5.09 9.41
N SER A 147 19.26 -5.94 8.68
CA SER A 147 20.41 -5.48 7.90
C SER A 147 19.99 -4.66 6.69
N GLU A 148 19.00 -5.12 5.94
CA GLU A 148 18.49 -4.39 4.77
C GLU A 148 17.76 -3.11 5.20
N THR A 149 17.02 -3.13 6.32
CA THR A 149 16.37 -1.93 6.86
C THR A 149 17.38 -0.87 7.27
N ALA A 150 18.46 -1.26 7.96
CA ALA A 150 19.50 -0.32 8.36
C ALA A 150 20.18 0.34 7.14
N LYS A 151 20.49 -0.46 6.10
CA LYS A 151 21.01 0.06 4.82
C LYS A 151 20.01 1.03 4.16
N LYS A 152 18.75 0.65 4.07
CA LYS A 152 17.70 1.48 3.44
C LYS A 152 17.49 2.80 4.16
N LEU A 153 17.62 2.81 5.48
CA LEU A 153 17.51 4.02 6.32
C LEU A 153 18.82 4.81 6.42
N TYR A 154 19.91 4.32 5.81
CA TYR A 154 21.26 4.93 5.91
C TYR A 154 21.75 5.10 7.36
N ILE A 155 21.44 4.12 8.25
CA ILE A 155 21.87 4.11 9.65
C ILE A 155 22.67 2.85 9.97
N HIS A 156 23.44 2.90 11.06
CA HIS A 156 24.12 1.71 11.57
C HIS A 156 23.12 0.69 12.12
N ARG A 157 23.40 -0.61 11.95
CA ARG A 157 22.56 -1.70 12.44
C ARG A 157 22.21 -1.56 13.94
N ASN A 158 23.17 -1.16 14.76
CA ASN A 158 22.94 -0.98 16.20
C ASN A 158 21.99 0.19 16.50
N THR A 159 22.00 1.23 15.68
CA THR A 159 21.03 2.34 15.78
C THR A 159 19.61 1.86 15.49
N LEU A 160 19.43 1.02 14.47
CA LEU A 160 18.14 0.41 14.20
C LEU A 160 17.67 -0.47 15.37
N LEU A 161 18.55 -1.34 15.87
CA LEU A 161 18.22 -2.20 17.02
C LEU A 161 17.82 -1.37 18.24
N TYR A 162 18.55 -0.28 18.54
CA TYR A 162 18.19 0.64 19.61
C TYR A 162 16.78 1.24 19.43
N ARG A 163 16.42 1.68 18.22
CA ARG A 163 15.07 2.20 17.92
C ARG A 163 13.98 1.14 18.15
N LEU A 164 14.21 -0.08 17.69
CA LEU A 164 13.27 -1.18 17.89
C LEU A 164 13.14 -1.56 19.37
N ASP A 165 14.25 -1.55 20.13
CA ASP A 165 14.25 -1.83 21.57
C ASP A 165 13.56 -0.70 22.35
N LYS A 166 13.74 0.57 21.96
CA LYS A 166 13.02 1.71 22.52
C LYS A 166 11.52 1.55 22.31
N PHE A 167 11.08 1.26 21.08
CA PHE A 167 9.67 0.99 20.78
C PHE A 167 9.10 -0.14 21.64
N LYS A 168 9.86 -1.24 21.80
CA LYS A 168 9.49 -2.36 22.68
C LYS A 168 9.34 -1.93 24.13
N GLN A 169 10.23 -1.08 24.64
CA GLN A 169 10.17 -0.59 26.03
C GLN A 169 8.92 0.26 26.27
N GLU A 170 8.55 1.10 25.29
CA GLU A 170 7.40 2.00 25.38
C GLU A 170 6.06 1.28 25.22
N THR A 171 5.99 0.24 24.37
CA THR A 171 4.73 -0.43 24.01
C THR A 171 4.60 -1.85 24.56
N SER A 172 5.66 -2.43 25.08
CA SER A 172 5.79 -3.87 25.40
C SER A 172 5.67 -4.80 24.17
N LEU A 173 5.66 -4.25 22.94
CA LEU A 173 5.55 -5.00 21.70
C LEU A 173 6.89 -5.09 20.98
N ASP A 174 7.45 -6.32 20.91
CA ASP A 174 8.67 -6.58 20.16
C ASP A 174 8.34 -6.90 18.71
N VAL A 175 8.56 -5.96 17.81
CA VAL A 175 8.24 -6.09 16.37
C VAL A 175 9.10 -7.14 15.63
N ARG A 176 10.10 -7.72 16.30
CA ARG A 176 10.85 -8.88 15.79
C ARG A 176 10.09 -10.20 16.06
N ASN A 177 9.09 -10.18 16.94
CA ASN A 177 8.14 -11.27 17.12
C ASN A 177 7.01 -11.12 16.10
N PHE A 178 6.73 -12.17 15.33
CA PHE A 178 5.75 -12.13 14.24
C PHE A 178 4.36 -11.66 14.71
N HIS A 179 3.86 -12.16 15.84
CA HIS A 179 2.55 -11.79 16.37
C HIS A 179 2.47 -10.28 16.69
N HIS A 180 3.51 -9.76 17.36
CA HIS A 180 3.59 -8.32 17.66
C HIS A 180 3.78 -7.48 16.39
N ALA A 181 4.58 -7.96 15.43
CA ALA A 181 4.78 -7.29 14.16
C ALA A 181 3.46 -7.11 13.40
N VAL A 182 2.60 -8.12 13.37
CA VAL A 182 1.27 -8.05 12.75
C VAL A 182 0.39 -7.02 13.44
N LEU A 183 0.32 -7.03 14.78
CA LEU A 183 -0.46 -6.03 15.54
C LEU A 183 0.02 -4.61 15.26
N VAL A 184 1.34 -4.38 15.31
CA VAL A 184 1.94 -3.05 15.09
C VAL A 184 1.78 -2.62 13.63
N LYS A 185 1.89 -3.52 12.65
CA LYS A 185 1.64 -3.20 11.24
C LYS A 185 0.21 -2.73 11.00
N ILE A 186 -0.77 -3.40 11.59
CA ILE A 186 -2.18 -3.00 11.53
C ILE A 186 -2.37 -1.64 12.21
N ALA A 187 -1.83 -1.47 13.42
CA ALA A 187 -1.92 -0.20 14.14
C ALA A 187 -1.30 0.96 13.36
N LEU A 188 -0.15 0.75 12.72
CA LEU A 188 0.51 1.76 11.90
C LEU A 188 -0.37 2.19 10.69
N LEU A 189 -1.01 1.23 10.00
CA LEU A 189 -1.93 1.52 8.92
C LEU A 189 -3.16 2.31 9.41
N LEU A 190 -3.76 1.90 10.53
CA LEU A 190 -4.91 2.59 11.11
C LEU A 190 -4.56 4.00 11.61
N TYR A 191 -3.40 4.16 12.24
CA TYR A 191 -2.91 5.45 12.74
C TYR A 191 -2.80 6.49 11.63
N LYS A 192 -2.28 6.10 10.45
CA LYS A 192 -2.19 6.99 9.28
C LYS A 192 -3.53 7.56 8.82
N VAL A 193 -4.60 6.82 9.01
CA VAL A 193 -5.94 7.19 8.55
C VAL A 193 -6.70 7.99 9.61
N THR A 194 -6.49 7.65 10.90
CA THR A 194 -7.20 8.27 12.01
C THR A 194 -6.63 9.65 12.37
N ASN A 195 -5.31 9.84 12.25
CA ASN A 195 -4.61 11.08 12.65
C ASN A 195 -4.34 12.05 11.49
N ARG A 196 -4.94 11.85 10.33
CA ARG A 196 -4.96 12.87 9.27
C ARG A 196 -5.93 13.98 9.63
N LYS A 197 -5.37 15.08 10.08
CA LYS A 197 -6.05 16.39 10.11
C LYS A 197 -5.77 17.15 8.83
#